data_51240a12fa9395d79970a8924d08c1e4
#
_entry.id   51240a12fa9395d79970a8924d08c1e4
#
_cell.length_a   1.000
_cell.length_b   1.000
_cell.length_c   1.000
_cell.angle_alpha   90.00
_cell.angle_beta   90.00
_cell.angle_gamma   90.00
#
_symmetry.space_group_name_H-M   'P 1'
#
loop_
_entity.id
_entity.type
_entity.pdbx_description
1 polymer ?
#
loop_
_entity_poly.entity_id
_entity_poly.type
_entity_poly.pdbx_seq_one_letter_code
_entity_poly.pdbx_strand_id
1 'polypeptide(L)'
;MKKFLAWFDAPGKIDPLFVAGQAHFWFVTIHPFDDGNGRIARAIADMALARAEKSPRRYYSMSKQIRSERNEYYKMLELNQKSDCDITEWQDWFLNCLRRALQNADTTVDIVLQKARFWQRFAAESLNDRQIKVLNKLLDGFEGKLTTTKWAKLTKCSQDTALRDIKDLIERGALMQEQGGGRSTSYALVLDE
;
A
#
# COMPACT_ATOMS: atom_id res chain seq x y z
N MET A 1 -21.91 26.52 3.69
CA MET A 1 -22.06 25.44 2.69
C MET A 1 -22.25 25.95 1.25
N LYS A 2 -23.23 26.81 0.93
CA LYS A 2 -23.44 27.30 -0.46
C LYS A 2 -22.17 27.91 -1.08
N LYS A 3 -21.45 28.79 -0.36
CA LYS A 3 -20.19 29.39 -0.83
C LYS A 3 -19.08 28.36 -1.08
N PHE A 4 -18.97 27.34 -0.22
CA PHE A 4 -18.05 26.24 -0.39
C PHE A 4 -18.31 25.46 -1.68
N LEU A 5 -19.57 25.08 -1.94
CA LEU A 5 -19.94 24.34 -3.15
C LEU A 5 -19.65 25.14 -4.42
N ALA A 6 -20.02 26.43 -4.44
CA ALA A 6 -19.74 27.32 -5.58
C ALA A 6 -18.24 27.46 -5.86
N TRP A 7 -17.41 27.57 -4.80
CA TRP A 7 -15.95 27.60 -4.94
C TRP A 7 -15.40 26.25 -5.43
N PHE A 8 -15.88 25.14 -4.89
CA PHE A 8 -15.40 23.80 -5.25
C PHE A 8 -15.74 23.44 -6.72
N ASP A 9 -16.84 23.93 -7.25
CA ASP A 9 -17.23 23.74 -8.65
C ASP A 9 -16.42 24.63 -9.61
N ALA A 10 -15.98 25.80 -9.15
CA ALA A 10 -15.19 26.74 -9.93
C ALA A 10 -14.06 27.37 -9.10
N PRO A 11 -12.99 26.60 -8.78
CA PRO A 11 -11.91 27.04 -7.90
C PRO A 11 -10.95 28.09 -8.53
N GLY A 12 -11.23 28.52 -9.74
CA GLY A 12 -10.40 29.51 -10.45
C GLY A 12 -9.08 28.92 -10.95
N LYS A 13 -7.98 29.65 -10.76
CA LYS A 13 -6.62 29.28 -11.21
C LYS A 13 -5.81 28.53 -10.15
N ILE A 14 -6.44 28.02 -9.10
CA ILE A 14 -5.74 27.25 -8.05
C ILE A 14 -5.33 25.91 -8.62
N ASP A 15 -4.09 25.47 -8.32
CA ASP A 15 -3.63 24.15 -8.70
C ASP A 15 -4.58 23.07 -8.12
N PRO A 16 -5.03 22.11 -8.93
CA PRO A 16 -6.01 21.10 -8.50
C PRO A 16 -5.59 20.27 -7.28
N LEU A 17 -4.28 20.06 -7.06
CA LEU A 17 -3.80 19.35 -5.87
C LEU A 17 -4.03 20.18 -4.59
N PHE A 18 -3.84 21.49 -4.67
CA PHE A 18 -4.18 22.39 -3.56
C PHE A 18 -5.69 22.46 -3.32
N VAL A 19 -6.49 22.44 -4.39
CA VAL A 19 -7.96 22.37 -4.27
C VAL A 19 -8.39 21.15 -3.46
N ALA A 20 -7.75 19.99 -3.65
CA ALA A 20 -8.08 18.79 -2.91
C ALA A 20 -7.84 18.93 -1.40
N GLY A 21 -6.68 19.45 -1.00
CA GLY A 21 -6.35 19.72 0.40
C GLY A 21 -7.26 20.77 1.04
N GLN A 22 -7.50 21.89 0.35
CA GLN A 22 -8.40 22.96 0.80
C GLN A 22 -9.84 22.46 0.95
N ALA A 23 -10.35 21.72 -0.02
CA ALA A 23 -11.71 21.20 0.01
C ALA A 23 -11.93 20.25 1.18
N HIS A 24 -10.95 19.37 1.44
CA HIS A 24 -10.97 18.49 2.61
C HIS A 24 -11.05 19.32 3.90
N PHE A 25 -10.12 20.24 4.09
CA PHE A 25 -10.01 21.07 5.29
C PHE A 25 -11.27 21.87 5.56
N TRP A 26 -11.73 22.61 4.55
CA TRP A 26 -12.92 23.45 4.69
C TRP A 26 -14.17 22.65 4.98
N PHE A 27 -14.35 21.49 4.31
CA PHE A 27 -15.50 20.65 4.58
C PHE A 27 -15.53 20.12 6.02
N VAL A 28 -14.40 19.63 6.53
CA VAL A 28 -14.29 19.17 7.92
C VAL A 28 -14.53 20.33 8.90
N THR A 29 -14.04 21.53 8.58
CA THR A 29 -14.18 22.72 9.43
C THR A 29 -15.62 23.25 9.43
N ILE A 30 -16.29 23.27 8.29
CA ILE A 30 -17.72 23.65 8.20
C ILE A 30 -18.61 22.68 8.96
N HIS A 31 -18.25 21.41 8.98
CA HIS A 31 -18.90 20.32 9.72
C HIS A 31 -20.42 20.26 9.55
N PRO A 32 -20.97 20.14 8.33
CA PRO A 32 -22.38 20.38 8.07
C PRO A 32 -23.32 19.25 8.51
N PHE A 33 -22.82 18.08 8.93
CA PHE A 33 -23.61 16.91 9.31
C PHE A 33 -23.30 16.48 10.74
N ASP A 34 -24.25 15.81 11.39
CA ASP A 34 -24.07 15.26 12.74
C ASP A 34 -23.03 14.14 12.78
N ASP A 35 -22.90 13.33 11.70
CA ASP A 35 -21.89 12.29 11.55
C ASP A 35 -21.42 12.17 10.09
N GLY A 36 -20.25 11.58 9.89
CA GLY A 36 -19.72 11.24 8.58
C GLY A 36 -18.94 12.37 7.91
N ASN A 37 -18.77 13.54 8.51
CA ASN A 37 -18.08 14.68 7.89
C ASN A 37 -16.67 14.32 7.41
N GLY A 38 -15.89 13.58 8.21
CA GLY A 38 -14.56 13.14 7.80
C GLY A 38 -14.57 12.15 6.62
N ARG A 39 -15.59 11.30 6.50
CA ARG A 39 -15.76 10.39 5.35
C ARG A 39 -16.08 11.17 4.08
N ILE A 40 -16.97 12.11 4.19
CA ILE A 40 -17.38 12.97 3.06
C ILE A 40 -16.22 13.89 2.65
N ALA A 41 -15.48 14.49 3.59
CA ALA A 41 -14.31 15.30 3.28
C ALA A 41 -13.26 14.51 2.48
N ARG A 42 -13.00 13.25 2.85
CA ARG A 42 -12.11 12.39 2.07
C ARG A 42 -12.64 12.12 0.67
N ALA A 43 -13.95 11.86 0.53
CA ALA A 43 -14.56 11.65 -0.78
C ALA A 43 -14.50 12.91 -1.67
N ILE A 44 -14.67 14.10 -1.08
CA ILE A 44 -14.53 15.38 -1.78
C ILE A 44 -13.07 15.58 -2.24
N ALA A 45 -12.10 15.33 -1.36
CA ALA A 45 -10.68 15.39 -1.73
C ALA A 45 -10.35 14.38 -2.84
N ASP A 46 -10.85 13.16 -2.73
CA ASP A 46 -10.71 12.13 -3.76
C ASP A 46 -11.29 12.55 -5.11
N MET A 47 -12.43 13.24 -5.11
CA MET A 47 -13.05 13.77 -6.32
C MET A 47 -12.20 14.90 -6.94
N ALA A 48 -11.62 15.78 -6.12
CA ALA A 48 -10.73 16.83 -6.59
C ALA A 48 -9.44 16.26 -7.20
N LEU A 49 -8.83 15.25 -6.56
CA LEU A 49 -7.67 14.54 -7.08
C LEU A 49 -7.98 13.83 -8.41
N ALA A 50 -9.14 13.20 -8.54
CA ALA A 50 -9.56 12.57 -9.79
C ALA A 50 -9.72 13.60 -10.94
N ARG A 51 -10.20 14.80 -10.63
CA ARG A 51 -10.25 15.92 -11.59
C ARG A 51 -8.84 16.37 -11.99
N ALA A 52 -7.91 16.45 -11.04
CA ALA A 52 -6.51 16.81 -11.29
C ALA A 52 -5.81 15.80 -12.22
N GLU A 53 -6.00 14.52 -11.96
CA GLU A 53 -5.39 13.41 -12.71
C GLU A 53 -6.09 13.15 -14.05
N LYS A 54 -7.25 13.75 -14.29
CA LYS A 54 -8.11 13.47 -15.46
C LYS A 54 -8.41 11.98 -15.65
N SER A 55 -8.45 11.23 -14.54
CA SER A 55 -8.66 9.79 -14.50
C SER A 55 -9.61 9.39 -13.37
N PRO A 56 -10.61 8.55 -13.65
CA PRO A 56 -11.45 7.97 -12.62
C PRO A 56 -10.74 6.80 -11.89
N ARG A 57 -9.62 6.32 -12.41
CA ARG A 57 -8.87 5.18 -11.86
C ARG A 57 -7.69 5.69 -11.07
N ARG A 58 -7.66 5.35 -9.79
CA ARG A 58 -6.53 5.65 -8.91
C ARG A 58 -6.06 4.37 -8.23
N TYR A 59 -4.75 4.18 -8.19
CA TYR A 59 -4.12 2.99 -7.62
C TYR A 59 -3.64 3.22 -6.18
N TYR A 60 -3.83 4.42 -5.64
CA TYR A 60 -3.49 4.80 -4.27
C TYR A 60 -4.76 5.15 -3.46
N SER A 61 -4.63 5.19 -2.15
CA SER A 61 -5.73 5.52 -1.24
C SER A 61 -5.31 6.55 -0.19
N MET A 62 -5.77 7.79 -0.38
CA MET A 62 -5.63 8.83 0.65
C MET A 62 -6.29 8.43 1.95
N SER A 63 -7.46 7.79 1.90
CA SER A 63 -8.16 7.32 3.10
C SER A 63 -7.35 6.30 3.90
N LYS A 64 -6.63 5.37 3.23
CA LYS A 64 -5.73 4.42 3.89
C LYS A 64 -4.55 5.13 4.52
N GLN A 65 -3.94 6.09 3.81
CA GLN A 65 -2.79 6.84 4.29
C GLN A 65 -3.15 7.72 5.50
N ILE A 66 -4.23 8.50 5.41
CA ILE A 66 -4.75 9.30 6.53
C ILE A 66 -5.03 8.43 7.76
N ARG A 67 -5.56 7.22 7.55
CA ARG A 67 -5.82 6.29 8.66
C ARG A 67 -4.53 5.82 9.34
N SER A 68 -3.47 5.58 8.59
CA SER A 68 -2.16 5.20 9.15
C SER A 68 -1.49 6.34 9.91
N GLU A 69 -1.78 7.60 9.53
CA GLU A 69 -1.26 8.82 10.15
C GLU A 69 -2.32 9.53 11.02
N ARG A 70 -3.27 8.79 11.57
CA ARG A 70 -4.47 9.34 12.21
C ARG A 70 -4.19 10.41 13.26
N ASN A 71 -3.20 10.21 14.10
CA ASN A 71 -2.87 11.15 15.18
C ASN A 71 -2.36 12.49 14.62
N GLU A 72 -1.50 12.44 13.60
CA GLU A 72 -0.98 13.62 12.94
C GLU A 72 -2.07 14.36 12.16
N TYR A 73 -2.95 13.62 11.49
CA TYR A 73 -4.12 14.18 10.83
C TYR A 73 -4.98 15.05 11.76
N TYR A 74 -5.34 14.53 12.93
CA TYR A 74 -6.15 15.30 13.87
C TYR A 74 -5.39 16.49 14.46
N LYS A 75 -4.11 16.34 14.72
CA LYS A 75 -3.25 17.43 15.19
C LYS A 75 -3.20 18.57 14.16
N MET A 76 -3.01 18.25 12.88
CA MET A 76 -2.97 19.25 11.81
C MET A 76 -4.32 19.95 11.63
N LEU A 77 -5.43 19.22 11.72
CA LEU A 77 -6.75 19.83 11.71
C LEU A 77 -6.93 20.82 12.87
N GLU A 78 -6.66 20.38 14.09
CA GLU A 78 -6.86 21.21 15.29
C GLU A 78 -6.00 22.48 15.25
N LEU A 79 -4.74 22.37 14.84
CA LEU A 79 -3.81 23.46 14.74
C LEU A 79 -4.31 24.54 13.74
N ASN A 80 -4.68 24.10 12.54
CA ASN A 80 -5.05 25.02 11.46
C ASN A 80 -6.49 25.55 11.61
N GLN A 81 -7.38 24.83 12.30
CA GLN A 81 -8.73 25.34 12.62
C GLN A 81 -8.72 26.47 13.67
N LYS A 82 -7.64 26.59 14.45
CA LYS A 82 -7.44 27.65 15.45
C LYS A 82 -6.60 28.83 14.94
N SER A 83 -6.05 28.71 13.71
CA SER A 83 -5.28 29.78 13.09
C SER A 83 -6.17 30.87 12.48
N ASP A 84 -5.55 31.97 12.06
CA ASP A 84 -6.15 33.13 11.40
C ASP A 84 -6.41 32.91 9.89
N CYS A 85 -6.89 31.75 9.51
CA CYS A 85 -7.14 31.30 8.13
C CYS A 85 -5.87 30.94 7.31
N ASP A 86 -4.68 30.94 7.89
CA ASP A 86 -3.51 30.35 7.27
C ASP A 86 -3.57 28.84 7.41
N ILE A 87 -3.68 28.14 6.29
CA ILE A 87 -3.72 26.68 6.20
C ILE A 87 -2.49 26.08 5.52
N THR A 88 -1.38 26.84 5.50
CA THR A 88 -0.15 26.40 4.83
C THR A 88 0.39 25.09 5.41
N GLU A 89 0.43 24.94 6.74
CA GLU A 89 0.89 23.72 7.39
C GLU A 89 -0.03 22.52 7.09
N TRP A 90 -1.34 22.74 7.03
CA TRP A 90 -2.29 21.71 6.59
C TRP A 90 -2.02 21.30 5.16
N GLN A 91 -1.83 22.25 4.24
CA GLN A 91 -1.57 21.97 2.83
C GLN A 91 -0.27 21.17 2.65
N ASP A 92 0.80 21.56 3.35
CA ASP A 92 2.06 20.83 3.31
C ASP A 92 1.90 19.41 3.82
N TRP A 93 1.23 19.22 4.95
CA TRP A 93 0.93 17.89 5.48
C TRP A 93 0.11 17.07 4.50
N PHE A 94 -0.95 17.66 3.90
CA PHE A 94 -1.83 16.95 2.96
C PHE A 94 -1.10 16.48 1.72
N LEU A 95 -0.27 17.33 1.12
CA LEU A 95 0.52 16.99 -0.06
C LEU A 95 1.60 15.94 0.26
N ASN A 96 2.23 16.02 1.41
CA ASN A 96 3.16 14.99 1.88
C ASN A 96 2.45 13.66 2.17
N CYS A 97 1.24 13.68 2.71
CA CYS A 97 0.39 12.49 2.87
C CYS A 97 0.03 11.87 1.52
N LEU A 98 -0.33 12.68 0.52
CA LEU A 98 -0.56 12.23 -0.86
C LEU A 98 0.70 11.59 -1.47
N ARG A 99 1.86 12.24 -1.32
CA ARG A 99 3.14 11.68 -1.79
C ARG A 99 3.42 10.30 -1.19
N ARG A 100 3.21 10.13 0.12
CA ARG A 100 3.37 8.82 0.78
C ARG A 100 2.33 7.79 0.31
N ALA A 101 1.09 8.22 0.06
CA ALA A 101 0.06 7.34 -0.50
C ALA A 101 0.44 6.80 -1.88
N LEU A 102 1.02 7.65 -2.74
CA LEU A 102 1.55 7.27 -4.05
C LEU A 102 2.72 6.28 -3.92
N GLN A 103 3.72 6.59 -3.10
CA GLN A 103 4.87 5.70 -2.87
C GLN A 103 4.46 4.31 -2.36
N ASN A 104 3.49 4.26 -1.45
CA ASN A 104 2.94 2.99 -0.96
C ASN A 104 2.16 2.21 -2.03
N ALA A 105 1.53 2.90 -2.96
CA ALA A 105 0.86 2.27 -4.10
C ALA A 105 1.87 1.68 -5.09
N ASP A 106 2.92 2.41 -5.43
CA ASP A 106 4.00 1.93 -6.31
C ASP A 106 4.60 0.64 -5.74
N THR A 107 4.95 0.62 -4.46
CA THR A 107 5.46 -0.59 -3.78
C THR A 107 4.46 -1.76 -3.86
N THR A 108 3.16 -1.49 -3.72
CA THR A 108 2.13 -2.54 -3.81
C THR A 108 2.02 -3.08 -5.24
N VAL A 109 2.09 -2.21 -6.24
CA VAL A 109 2.06 -2.60 -7.66
C VAL A 109 3.29 -3.44 -8.00
N ASP A 110 4.47 -3.04 -7.55
CA ASP A 110 5.72 -3.79 -7.78
C ASP A 110 5.64 -5.21 -7.21
N ILE A 111 5.13 -5.36 -5.98
CA ILE A 111 4.93 -6.69 -5.37
C ILE A 111 3.96 -7.54 -6.20
N VAL A 112 2.86 -6.97 -6.67
CA VAL A 112 1.87 -7.70 -7.48
C VAL A 112 2.47 -8.10 -8.84
N LEU A 113 3.19 -7.20 -9.50
CA LEU A 113 3.86 -7.48 -10.77
C LEU A 113 4.95 -8.54 -10.61
N GLN A 114 5.77 -8.45 -9.56
CA GLN A 114 6.80 -9.42 -9.24
C GLN A 114 6.19 -10.83 -9.01
N LYS A 115 5.08 -10.89 -8.25
CA LYS A 115 4.34 -12.13 -8.05
C LYS A 115 3.76 -12.68 -9.35
N ALA A 116 3.21 -11.82 -10.21
CA ALA A 116 2.66 -12.23 -11.50
C ALA A 116 3.76 -12.76 -12.43
N ARG A 117 4.91 -12.06 -12.55
CA ARG A 117 6.08 -12.52 -13.33
C ARG A 117 6.61 -13.85 -12.82
N PHE A 118 6.76 -14.00 -11.52
CA PHE A 118 7.18 -15.27 -10.91
C PHE A 118 6.25 -16.42 -11.33
N TRP A 119 4.93 -16.28 -11.18
CA TRP A 119 4.00 -17.32 -11.54
C TRP A 119 3.90 -17.57 -13.05
N GLN A 120 4.12 -16.54 -13.87
CA GLN A 120 4.20 -16.70 -15.33
C GLN A 120 5.40 -17.58 -15.72
N ARG A 121 6.56 -17.41 -15.08
CA ARG A 121 7.75 -18.27 -15.30
C ARG A 121 7.48 -19.74 -14.98
N PHE A 122 6.68 -20.00 -13.96
CA PHE A 122 6.35 -21.37 -13.53
C PHE A 122 4.99 -21.87 -14.02
N ALA A 123 4.34 -21.19 -14.97
CA ALA A 123 3.00 -21.54 -15.45
C ALA A 123 2.91 -22.95 -16.10
N ALA A 124 4.01 -23.42 -16.72
CA ALA A 124 4.09 -24.75 -17.32
C ALA A 124 4.61 -25.85 -16.35
N GLU A 125 5.00 -25.46 -15.14
CA GLU A 125 5.62 -26.36 -14.18
C GLU A 125 4.56 -27.06 -13.32
N SER A 126 4.72 -28.37 -13.14
CA SER A 126 3.86 -29.15 -12.24
C SER A 126 4.38 -29.06 -10.80
N LEU A 127 3.94 -28.05 -10.07
CA LEU A 127 4.25 -27.86 -8.65
C LEU A 127 3.18 -28.49 -7.78
N ASN A 128 3.60 -29.11 -6.66
CA ASN A 128 2.65 -29.65 -5.69
C ASN A 128 2.06 -28.56 -4.78
N ASP A 129 0.93 -28.86 -4.11
CA ASP A 129 0.20 -27.91 -3.25
C ASP A 129 1.06 -27.32 -2.13
N ARG A 130 1.99 -28.08 -1.57
CA ARG A 130 2.89 -27.60 -0.52
C ARG A 130 3.87 -26.56 -1.07
N GLN A 131 4.42 -26.80 -2.26
CA GLN A 131 5.32 -25.87 -2.96
C GLN A 131 4.58 -24.58 -3.29
N ILE A 132 3.41 -24.65 -3.91
CA ILE A 132 2.57 -23.49 -4.24
C ILE A 132 2.26 -22.69 -2.98
N LYS A 133 1.87 -23.36 -1.90
CA LYS A 133 1.54 -22.72 -0.63
C LYS A 133 2.71 -21.92 -0.04
N VAL A 134 3.92 -22.51 -0.02
CA VAL A 134 5.09 -21.83 0.58
C VAL A 134 5.60 -20.74 -0.33
N LEU A 135 5.65 -20.95 -1.66
CA LEU A 135 6.02 -19.93 -2.62
C LEU A 135 5.11 -18.70 -2.53
N ASN A 136 3.77 -18.91 -2.47
CA ASN A 136 2.84 -17.79 -2.27
C ASN A 136 3.15 -17.04 -0.97
N LYS A 137 3.41 -17.75 0.12
CA LYS A 137 3.73 -17.11 1.41
C LYS A 137 5.02 -16.31 1.38
N LEU A 138 6.02 -16.78 0.63
CA LEU A 138 7.28 -16.04 0.41
C LEU A 138 7.04 -14.78 -0.44
N LEU A 139 6.24 -14.88 -1.49
CA LEU A 139 5.88 -13.77 -2.38
C LEU A 139 5.00 -12.72 -1.68
N ASP A 140 4.21 -13.11 -0.69
CA ASP A 140 3.36 -12.22 0.10
C ASP A 140 4.10 -11.52 1.26
N GLY A 141 5.42 -11.72 1.38
CA GLY A 141 6.25 -11.14 2.43
C GLY A 141 6.38 -12.06 3.65
N PHE A 142 7.32 -13.00 3.56
CA PHE A 142 7.62 -13.94 4.64
C PHE A 142 8.57 -13.34 5.67
N GLU A 143 8.16 -13.31 6.94
CA GLU A 143 9.01 -12.80 8.01
C GLU A 143 10.13 -13.78 8.39
N GLY A 144 11.36 -13.29 8.30
CA GLY A 144 12.57 -14.02 8.65
C GLY A 144 12.96 -15.06 7.59
N LYS A 145 13.98 -15.88 7.90
CA LYS A 145 14.56 -16.84 6.96
C LYS A 145 13.72 -18.11 6.83
N LEU A 146 13.54 -18.60 5.59
CA LEU A 146 12.94 -19.90 5.32
C LEU A 146 13.96 -21.00 5.62
N THR A 147 13.60 -21.96 6.45
CA THR A 147 14.37 -23.16 6.75
C THR A 147 13.55 -24.42 6.51
N THR A 148 14.19 -25.59 6.39
CA THR A 148 13.48 -26.87 6.26
C THR A 148 12.48 -27.10 7.40
N THR A 149 12.83 -26.70 8.63
CA THR A 149 11.93 -26.82 9.79
C THR A 149 10.70 -25.90 9.67
N LYS A 150 10.88 -24.67 9.19
CA LYS A 150 9.75 -23.76 8.95
C LYS A 150 8.86 -24.28 7.82
N TRP A 151 9.45 -24.78 6.73
CA TRP A 151 8.71 -25.42 5.66
C TRP A 151 7.83 -26.54 6.18
N ALA A 152 8.43 -27.52 6.90
CA ALA A 152 7.73 -28.65 7.47
C ALA A 152 6.53 -28.25 8.35
N LYS A 153 6.72 -27.20 9.18
CA LYS A 153 5.62 -26.63 10.01
C LYS A 153 4.51 -26.01 9.16
N LEU A 154 4.86 -25.23 8.14
CA LEU A 154 3.90 -24.54 7.27
C LEU A 154 3.04 -25.51 6.46
N THR A 155 3.63 -26.60 6.02
CA THR A 155 2.99 -27.60 5.15
C THR A 155 2.51 -28.85 5.89
N LYS A 156 2.78 -28.93 7.20
CA LYS A 156 2.43 -30.09 8.05
C LYS A 156 2.98 -31.40 7.49
N CYS A 157 4.25 -31.42 7.04
CA CYS A 157 4.93 -32.61 6.52
C CYS A 157 6.19 -32.93 7.33
N SER A 158 6.83 -34.08 7.04
CA SER A 158 8.12 -34.45 7.62
C SER A 158 9.26 -33.55 7.10
N GLN A 159 10.36 -33.45 7.84
CA GLN A 159 11.54 -32.69 7.40
C GLN A 159 12.14 -33.24 6.10
N ASP A 160 12.11 -34.59 5.92
CA ASP A 160 12.61 -35.22 4.70
C ASP A 160 11.74 -34.87 3.48
N THR A 161 10.42 -34.75 3.66
CA THR A 161 9.51 -34.30 2.61
C THR A 161 9.74 -32.84 2.30
N ALA A 162 9.89 -32.00 3.33
CA ALA A 162 10.22 -30.60 3.16
C ALA A 162 11.53 -30.37 2.40
N LEU A 163 12.56 -31.16 2.74
CA LEU A 163 13.85 -31.06 2.06
C LEU A 163 13.77 -31.47 0.58
N ARG A 164 12.98 -32.52 0.27
CA ARG A 164 12.73 -32.94 -1.13
C ARG A 164 12.00 -31.85 -1.91
N ASP A 165 10.92 -31.29 -1.36
CA ASP A 165 10.17 -30.19 -1.99
C ASP A 165 11.09 -28.97 -2.26
N ILE A 166 11.97 -28.62 -1.30
CA ILE A 166 12.93 -27.50 -1.42
C ILE A 166 13.96 -27.79 -2.51
N LYS A 167 14.56 -28.99 -2.53
CA LYS A 167 15.57 -29.35 -3.53
C LYS A 167 15.01 -29.31 -4.94
N ASP A 168 13.79 -29.84 -5.16
CA ASP A 168 13.10 -29.75 -6.43
C ASP A 168 12.87 -28.29 -6.88
N LEU A 169 12.51 -27.39 -5.96
CA LEU A 169 12.37 -25.97 -6.27
C LEU A 169 13.71 -25.28 -6.55
N ILE A 170 14.82 -25.74 -5.96
CA ILE A 170 16.16 -25.25 -6.28
C ILE A 170 16.56 -25.70 -7.68
N GLU A 171 16.35 -26.97 -8.02
CA GLU A 171 16.62 -27.50 -9.36
C GLU A 171 15.82 -26.81 -10.44
N ARG A 172 14.56 -26.41 -10.17
CA ARG A 172 13.73 -25.60 -11.06
C ARG A 172 14.07 -24.10 -11.06
N GLY A 173 14.99 -23.65 -10.23
CA GLY A 173 15.36 -22.23 -10.13
C GLY A 173 14.33 -21.32 -9.47
N ALA A 174 13.38 -21.88 -8.70
CA ALA A 174 12.41 -21.11 -7.93
C ALA A 174 12.97 -20.64 -6.59
N LEU A 175 13.85 -21.45 -5.99
CA LEU A 175 14.54 -21.15 -4.75
C LEU A 175 16.06 -21.19 -4.94
N MET A 176 16.77 -20.47 -4.10
CA MET A 176 18.21 -20.59 -3.94
C MET A 176 18.55 -20.78 -2.46
N GLN A 177 19.68 -21.45 -2.21
CA GLN A 177 20.24 -21.53 -0.88
C GLN A 177 21.01 -20.27 -0.58
N GLU A 178 20.72 -19.61 0.54
CA GLU A 178 21.45 -18.40 0.96
C GLU A 178 22.88 -18.76 1.42
N GLN A 179 23.84 -17.93 1.02
CA GLN A 179 25.21 -18.01 1.51
C GLN A 179 25.27 -17.45 2.94
N GLY A 180 25.59 -18.30 3.89
CA GLY A 180 25.73 -17.90 5.29
C GLY A 180 25.62 -19.12 6.19
N GLY A 181 26.74 -19.79 6.40
CA GLY A 181 26.83 -21.02 7.14
C GLY A 181 26.73 -20.81 8.63
N GLY A 182 25.73 -21.34 9.22
CA GLY A 182 25.53 -21.65 10.61
C GLY A 182 24.76 -22.95 10.70
N ARG A 183 24.35 -23.33 11.89
CA ARG A 183 23.61 -24.59 12.16
C ARG A 183 22.28 -24.76 11.42
N SER A 184 21.81 -23.78 10.60
CA SER A 184 20.59 -23.93 9.80
C SER A 184 20.74 -23.28 8.42
N THR A 185 20.64 -24.11 7.38
CA THR A 185 20.55 -23.68 5.98
C THR A 185 19.25 -22.91 5.76
N SER A 186 19.32 -21.77 5.10
CA SER A 186 18.17 -20.95 4.72
C SER A 186 18.05 -20.82 3.21
N TYR A 187 16.83 -20.55 2.76
CA TYR A 187 16.46 -20.50 1.35
C TYR A 187 15.72 -19.21 1.05
N ALA A 188 15.92 -18.68 -0.14
CA ALA A 188 15.26 -17.47 -0.64
C ALA A 188 14.64 -17.71 -2.03
N LEU A 189 13.66 -16.88 -2.40
CA LEU A 189 13.13 -16.86 -3.77
C LEU A 189 14.19 -16.36 -4.75
N VAL A 190 14.22 -16.95 -5.93
CA VAL A 190 14.90 -16.41 -7.10
C VAL A 190 13.89 -15.53 -7.83
N LEU A 191 14.04 -14.21 -7.69
CA LEU A 191 13.21 -13.22 -8.35
C LEU A 191 14.00 -12.66 -9.55
N ASP A 192 13.30 -12.40 -10.66
CA ASP A 192 13.87 -11.72 -11.80
C ASP A 192 14.00 -10.21 -11.48
N GLU A 193 15.09 -9.60 -11.85
CA GLU A 193 15.33 -8.16 -11.72
C GLU A 193 14.40 -7.32 -12.61
#